data_0954efd0e10a2cd43dabf1395ca0df50
#
_entry.id   0954efd0e10a2cd43dabf1395ca0df50
#
_cell.length_a   1.000
_cell.length_b   1.000
_cell.length_c   1.000
_cell.angle_alpha   90.00
_cell.angle_beta   90.00
_cell.angle_gamma   90.00
#
_symmetry.space_group_name_H-M   'P 1'
#
loop_
_entity.id
_entity.type
_entity.pdbx_description
1 polymer ?
#
loop_
_entity_poly.entity_id
_entity_poly.type
_entity_poly.pdbx_seq_one_letter_code
_entity_poly.pdbx_strand_id
1 'polypeptide(L)'
;MFRFLVILAMSLTVNFSVCSARVMPPDKPSPPVSHHQLLAHEHTAACERTTAEPVQLICILDRSGSMRHLTEDTIGGYNSFIAKQRAEKGKAEVTTVLFDDKYEKIVDAVDIKKVPELNDTEYYARGMTALLDAVGRTINSTLGKMKEEGICPAKRRVLFLIMTDGKENDSKEYSKADVKAMIEQASKEYNWNFIFMGANIDSVAEAAALGINAKHAVNYSHDGSGVKKSFDRMDAAASEMRETGSVGESWKDAGE
;
A
#
# COMPACT_ATOMS: atom_id res chain seq x y z
N MET A 1 24.74 -47.05 -73.10
CA MET A 1 23.76 -45.98 -72.74
C MET A 1 23.77 -45.79 -71.24
N PHE A 2 24.69 -45.00 -70.73
CA PHE A 2 24.75 -44.71 -69.27
C PHE A 2 24.26 -43.28 -69.03
N ARG A 3 23.20 -43.12 -68.24
CA ARG A 3 22.75 -41.81 -67.77
C ARG A 3 23.42 -41.52 -66.43
N PHE A 4 24.24 -40.49 -66.40
CA PHE A 4 24.82 -39.91 -65.18
C PHE A 4 23.73 -39.10 -64.46
N LEU A 5 23.45 -39.46 -63.20
CA LEU A 5 22.61 -38.68 -62.29
C LEU A 5 23.54 -37.80 -61.44
N VAL A 6 23.43 -36.49 -61.62
CA VAL A 6 24.15 -35.52 -60.80
C VAL A 6 23.32 -35.23 -59.59
N ILE A 7 23.81 -35.62 -58.41
CA ILE A 7 23.20 -35.27 -57.11
C ILE A 7 23.82 -33.97 -56.65
N LEU A 8 23.01 -32.91 -56.62
CA LEU A 8 23.36 -31.61 -56.08
C LEU A 8 23.19 -31.63 -54.55
N ALA A 9 24.28 -31.66 -53.80
CA ALA A 9 24.28 -31.55 -52.35
C ALA A 9 24.12 -30.08 -51.93
N MET A 10 22.94 -29.68 -51.43
CA MET A 10 22.73 -28.42 -50.75
C MET A 10 23.25 -28.49 -49.32
N SER A 11 24.32 -27.84 -49.04
CA SER A 11 24.89 -27.64 -47.72
C SER A 11 24.07 -26.57 -46.98
N LEU A 12 23.29 -26.99 -45.98
CA LEU A 12 22.56 -26.08 -45.08
C LEU A 12 23.49 -25.69 -43.92
N THR A 13 24.06 -24.50 -43.99
CA THR A 13 24.80 -23.91 -42.86
C THR A 13 23.79 -23.34 -41.86
N VAL A 14 23.60 -24.02 -40.74
CA VAL A 14 22.83 -23.53 -39.61
C VAL A 14 23.73 -22.60 -38.79
N ASN A 15 23.47 -21.31 -38.88
CA ASN A 15 24.09 -20.31 -38.00
C ASN A 15 23.44 -20.39 -36.62
N PHE A 16 24.13 -20.99 -35.65
CA PHE A 16 23.80 -20.85 -34.24
C PHE A 16 24.20 -19.45 -33.76
N SER A 17 23.22 -18.55 -33.72
CA SER A 17 23.39 -17.28 -33.01
C SER A 17 23.30 -17.57 -31.51
N VAL A 18 24.46 -17.55 -30.84
CA VAL A 18 24.53 -17.68 -29.39
C VAL A 18 23.94 -16.38 -28.78
N CYS A 19 22.69 -16.45 -28.36
CA CYS A 19 22.07 -15.37 -27.60
C CYS A 19 22.72 -15.31 -26.22
N SER A 20 23.72 -14.45 -26.07
CA SER A 20 24.35 -14.14 -24.79
C SER A 20 23.30 -13.46 -23.91
N ALA A 21 22.77 -14.19 -22.94
CA ALA A 21 21.89 -13.63 -21.90
C ALA A 21 22.71 -12.58 -21.11
N ARG A 22 22.49 -11.31 -21.41
CA ARG A 22 22.98 -10.20 -20.61
C ARG A 22 22.25 -10.27 -19.27
N VAL A 23 22.97 -10.65 -18.22
CA VAL A 23 22.52 -10.49 -16.84
C VAL A 23 22.31 -8.99 -16.63
N MET A 24 21.05 -8.59 -16.51
CA MET A 24 20.72 -7.22 -16.13
C MET A 24 21.20 -6.98 -14.69
N PRO A 25 21.86 -5.87 -14.42
CA PRO A 25 22.17 -5.49 -13.05
C PRO A 25 20.85 -5.27 -12.28
N PRO A 26 20.83 -5.49 -10.94
CA PRO A 26 19.64 -5.24 -10.14
C PRO A 26 19.17 -3.80 -10.35
N ASP A 27 17.86 -3.65 -10.56
CA ASP A 27 17.22 -2.35 -10.78
C ASP A 27 17.65 -1.37 -9.70
N LYS A 28 18.29 -0.28 -10.12
CA LYS A 28 18.47 0.88 -9.25
C LYS A 28 17.07 1.37 -8.88
N PRO A 29 16.81 1.73 -7.61
CA PRO A 29 15.55 2.37 -7.24
C PRO A 29 15.32 3.56 -8.17
N SER A 30 14.16 3.61 -8.79
CA SER A 30 13.77 4.73 -9.63
C SER A 30 13.86 6.01 -8.80
N PRO A 31 14.43 7.09 -9.30
CA PRO A 31 14.49 8.35 -8.55
C PRO A 31 13.07 8.78 -8.19
N PRO A 32 12.87 9.45 -7.05
CA PRO A 32 11.56 9.95 -6.66
C PRO A 32 10.99 10.80 -7.80
N VAL A 33 9.76 10.47 -8.18
CA VAL A 33 9.05 11.21 -9.24
C VAL A 33 8.94 12.64 -8.78
N SER A 34 9.55 13.58 -9.49
CA SER A 34 9.54 14.97 -9.10
C SER A 34 8.10 15.49 -9.03
N HIS A 35 7.83 16.44 -8.13
CA HIS A 35 6.53 17.09 -7.92
C HIS A 35 5.82 17.49 -9.24
N HIS A 36 6.59 17.82 -10.28
CA HIS A 36 6.08 18.13 -11.63
C HIS A 36 5.54 16.93 -12.43
N GLN A 37 5.95 15.69 -12.12
CA GLN A 37 5.45 14.52 -12.84
C GLN A 37 4.11 14.00 -12.33
N LEU A 38 3.74 14.31 -11.07
CA LEU A 38 2.40 14.04 -10.53
C LEU A 38 1.32 14.96 -11.13
N LEU A 39 1.71 16.18 -11.55
CA LEU A 39 0.78 17.18 -12.08
C LEU A 39 0.40 17.00 -13.57
N ALA A 40 1.01 16.06 -14.29
CA ALA A 40 0.80 15.86 -15.72
C ALA A 40 -0.34 14.88 -16.07
N HIS A 41 -1.27 14.62 -15.17
CA HIS A 41 -2.52 13.97 -15.56
C HIS A 41 -3.51 15.03 -16.05
N GLU A 42 -3.59 15.16 -17.38
CA GLU A 42 -4.60 15.94 -18.05
C GLU A 42 -5.98 15.62 -17.49
N HIS A 43 -6.70 16.64 -17.06
CA HIS A 43 -8.10 16.60 -16.67
C HIS A 43 -8.95 16.16 -17.87
N THR A 44 -9.07 14.86 -18.08
CA THR A 44 -10.03 14.33 -19.05
C THR A 44 -11.33 14.05 -18.33
N ALA A 45 -12.37 14.74 -18.78
CA ALA A 45 -13.81 14.53 -18.62
C ALA A 45 -14.28 13.94 -17.26
N ALA A 46 -15.28 14.58 -16.67
CA ALA A 46 -15.91 14.23 -15.40
C ALA A 46 -15.97 12.71 -15.17
N CYS A 47 -15.10 12.26 -14.28
CA CYS A 47 -14.92 10.86 -13.95
C CYS A 47 -15.99 10.48 -12.93
N GLU A 48 -17.12 9.95 -13.36
CA GLU A 48 -18.20 9.52 -12.47
C GLU A 48 -17.79 8.26 -11.71
N ARG A 49 -17.96 8.29 -10.37
CA ARG A 49 -17.72 7.11 -9.51
C ARG A 49 -18.80 6.08 -9.78
N THR A 50 -18.39 4.83 -10.00
CA THR A 50 -19.30 3.70 -10.03
C THR A 50 -19.27 2.98 -8.70
N THR A 51 -20.43 2.68 -8.12
CA THR A 51 -20.55 1.90 -6.88
C THR A 51 -20.13 0.43 -7.06
N ALA A 52 -19.85 0.02 -8.29
CA ALA A 52 -19.47 -1.36 -8.62
C ALA A 52 -17.98 -1.66 -8.42
N GLU A 53 -17.13 -0.62 -8.35
CA GLU A 53 -15.70 -0.82 -8.16
C GLU A 53 -15.38 -1.25 -6.73
N PRO A 54 -14.41 -2.18 -6.55
CA PRO A 54 -14.00 -2.58 -5.21
C PRO A 54 -13.40 -1.41 -4.44
N VAL A 55 -13.64 -1.37 -3.13
CA VAL A 55 -12.91 -0.47 -2.23
C VAL A 55 -11.51 -1.01 -2.03
N GLN A 56 -10.50 -0.17 -2.13
CA GLN A 56 -9.12 -0.55 -1.85
C GLN A 56 -8.76 -0.16 -0.41
N LEU A 57 -8.48 -1.16 0.42
CA LEU A 57 -8.01 -1.01 1.78
C LEU A 57 -6.48 -1.18 1.78
N ILE A 58 -5.75 -0.16 2.23
CA ILE A 58 -4.29 -0.15 2.24
C ILE A 58 -3.82 -0.08 3.68
N CYS A 59 -3.28 -1.18 4.19
CA CYS A 59 -2.72 -1.28 5.52
C CYS A 59 -1.21 -1.01 5.46
N ILE A 60 -0.73 0.02 6.17
CA ILE A 60 0.69 0.33 6.35
C ILE A 60 1.01 0.11 7.81
N LEU A 61 1.67 -1.00 8.11
CA LEU A 61 1.89 -1.49 9.46
C LEU A 61 3.38 -1.41 9.83
N ASP A 62 3.63 -0.69 10.89
CA ASP A 62 4.96 -0.61 11.50
C ASP A 62 5.36 -1.97 12.09
N ARG A 63 6.55 -2.42 11.76
CA ARG A 63 7.21 -3.57 12.40
C ARG A 63 8.61 -3.19 12.88
N SER A 64 8.85 -1.92 13.20
CA SER A 64 10.10 -1.47 13.80
C SER A 64 10.39 -2.16 15.13
N GLY A 65 11.61 -2.00 15.62
CA GLY A 65 12.08 -2.74 16.82
C GLY A 65 11.24 -2.53 18.07
N SER A 66 10.58 -1.39 18.22
CA SER A 66 9.67 -1.06 19.32
C SER A 66 8.40 -1.93 19.34
N MET A 67 7.93 -2.38 18.16
CA MET A 67 6.76 -3.27 18.04
C MET A 67 6.99 -4.71 18.51
N ARG A 68 8.21 -5.08 18.96
CA ARG A 68 8.57 -6.47 19.26
C ARG A 68 7.65 -7.17 20.25
N HIS A 69 7.26 -6.49 21.32
CA HIS A 69 6.37 -7.07 22.34
C HIS A 69 4.89 -7.06 21.92
N LEU A 70 4.55 -6.43 20.78
CA LEU A 70 3.22 -6.35 20.19
C LEU A 70 3.08 -7.23 18.95
N THR A 71 4.09 -8.05 18.62
CA THR A 71 4.10 -8.89 17.41
C THR A 71 2.87 -9.78 17.31
N GLU A 72 2.58 -10.58 18.35
CA GLU A 72 1.44 -11.50 18.38
C GLU A 72 0.10 -10.75 18.32
N ASP A 73 -0.02 -9.64 19.07
CA ASP A 73 -1.22 -8.81 19.07
C ASP A 73 -1.47 -8.17 17.69
N THR A 74 -0.41 -7.75 16.99
CA THR A 74 -0.51 -7.16 15.65
C THR A 74 -0.92 -8.22 14.62
N ILE A 75 -0.32 -9.41 14.65
CA ILE A 75 -0.70 -10.54 13.79
C ILE A 75 -2.17 -10.92 14.03
N GLY A 76 -2.55 -11.13 15.29
CA GLY A 76 -3.91 -11.49 15.65
C GLY A 76 -4.94 -10.42 15.28
N GLY A 77 -4.61 -9.16 15.54
CA GLY A 77 -5.44 -8.01 15.20
C GLY A 77 -5.65 -7.86 13.70
N TYR A 78 -4.58 -7.94 12.91
CA TYR A 78 -4.66 -7.90 11.46
C TYR A 78 -5.51 -9.04 10.89
N ASN A 79 -5.28 -10.28 11.34
CA ASN A 79 -6.04 -11.44 10.88
C ASN A 79 -7.53 -11.33 11.24
N SER A 80 -7.83 -10.83 12.44
CA SER A 80 -9.21 -10.55 12.86
C SER A 80 -9.87 -9.48 11.98
N PHE A 81 -9.17 -8.37 11.69
CA PHE A 81 -9.62 -7.33 10.78
C PHE A 81 -9.93 -7.88 9.38
N ILE A 82 -9.00 -8.65 8.79
CA ILE A 82 -9.22 -9.28 7.48
C ILE A 82 -10.40 -10.24 7.50
N ALA A 83 -10.56 -11.04 8.56
CA ALA A 83 -11.67 -11.97 8.69
C ALA A 83 -13.02 -11.25 8.76
N LYS A 84 -13.13 -10.17 9.54
CA LYS A 84 -14.34 -9.34 9.64
C LYS A 84 -14.67 -8.69 8.29
N GLN A 85 -13.71 -8.04 7.67
CA GLN A 85 -13.88 -7.38 6.38
C GLN A 85 -14.22 -8.38 5.24
N ARG A 86 -13.74 -9.63 5.33
CA ARG A 86 -14.09 -10.72 4.41
C ARG A 86 -15.56 -11.14 4.50
N ALA A 87 -16.14 -11.04 5.69
CA ALA A 87 -17.54 -11.36 5.94
C ALA A 87 -18.52 -10.26 5.47
N GLU A 88 -18.02 -9.06 5.23
CA GLU A 88 -18.85 -7.95 4.80
C GLU A 88 -19.30 -8.03 3.34
N LYS A 89 -20.42 -7.35 3.05
CA LYS A 89 -20.96 -7.23 1.70
C LYS A 89 -20.10 -6.31 0.83
N GLY A 90 -20.18 -6.52 -0.48
CA GLY A 90 -19.47 -5.72 -1.46
C GLY A 90 -18.06 -6.26 -1.74
N LYS A 91 -17.41 -5.67 -2.75
CA LYS A 91 -16.05 -6.02 -3.15
C LYS A 91 -15.03 -5.15 -2.43
N ALA A 92 -13.97 -5.74 -1.96
CA ALA A 92 -12.81 -5.03 -1.45
C ALA A 92 -11.53 -5.71 -1.92
N GLU A 93 -10.49 -4.91 -2.13
CA GLU A 93 -9.12 -5.34 -2.38
C GLU A 93 -8.23 -4.83 -1.25
N VAL A 94 -7.24 -5.60 -0.89
CA VAL A 94 -6.30 -5.26 0.17
C VAL A 94 -4.90 -5.13 -0.38
N THR A 95 -4.22 -4.09 0.04
CA THR A 95 -2.76 -3.95 -0.05
C THR A 95 -2.21 -3.88 1.36
N THR A 96 -1.19 -4.68 1.66
CA THR A 96 -0.54 -4.66 2.97
C THR A 96 0.94 -4.42 2.82
N VAL A 97 1.40 -3.39 3.47
CA VAL A 97 2.79 -2.98 3.55
C VAL A 97 3.25 -3.12 4.99
N LEU A 98 4.35 -3.82 5.17
CA LEU A 98 5.11 -3.86 6.41
C LEU A 98 6.33 -2.97 6.26
N PHE A 99 6.59 -2.13 7.25
CA PHE A 99 7.76 -1.25 7.19
C PHE A 99 8.53 -1.22 8.50
N ASP A 100 9.83 -1.09 8.36
CA ASP A 100 10.84 -0.78 9.36
C ASP A 100 11.86 0.20 8.73
N ASP A 101 13.13 -0.12 8.63
CA ASP A 101 14.12 0.49 7.74
C ASP A 101 14.00 -0.01 6.29
N LYS A 102 13.06 -0.93 6.03
CA LYS A 102 12.73 -1.50 4.73
C LYS A 102 11.24 -1.39 4.45
N TYR A 103 10.92 -1.40 3.18
CA TYR A 103 9.56 -1.42 2.67
C TYR A 103 9.26 -2.80 2.08
N GLU A 104 8.27 -3.50 2.60
CA GLU A 104 7.86 -4.81 2.09
C GLU A 104 6.35 -4.84 1.85
N LYS A 105 5.95 -4.87 0.59
CA LYS A 105 4.55 -5.02 0.18
C LYS A 105 4.25 -6.51 0.07
N ILE A 106 3.62 -7.07 1.10
CA ILE A 106 3.33 -8.51 1.20
C ILE A 106 2.01 -8.91 0.54
N VAL A 107 1.09 -7.96 0.39
CA VAL A 107 -0.19 -8.12 -0.34
C VAL A 107 -0.34 -6.93 -1.26
N ASP A 108 -0.72 -7.13 -2.54
CA ASP A 108 -0.83 -6.06 -3.53
C ASP A 108 -2.14 -6.11 -4.29
N ALA A 109 -3.14 -5.34 -3.86
CA ALA A 109 -4.48 -5.24 -4.43
C ALA A 109 -5.15 -6.62 -4.63
N VAL A 110 -5.09 -7.47 -3.61
CA VAL A 110 -5.67 -8.81 -3.62
C VAL A 110 -7.13 -8.76 -3.15
N ASP A 111 -8.02 -9.47 -3.83
CA ASP A 111 -9.41 -9.65 -3.36
C ASP A 111 -9.40 -10.09 -1.89
N ILE A 112 -10.15 -9.38 -1.04
CA ILE A 112 -10.23 -9.62 0.41
C ILE A 112 -10.48 -11.08 0.76
N LYS A 113 -11.21 -11.81 -0.10
CA LYS A 113 -11.52 -13.23 0.09
C LYS A 113 -10.31 -14.15 -0.07
N LYS A 114 -9.24 -13.65 -0.71
CA LYS A 114 -8.03 -14.40 -1.03
C LYS A 114 -6.80 -13.92 -0.24
N VAL A 115 -6.93 -12.87 0.57
CA VAL A 115 -5.83 -12.36 1.39
C VAL A 115 -5.37 -13.46 2.35
N PRO A 116 -4.09 -13.84 2.37
CA PRO A 116 -3.58 -14.83 3.31
C PRO A 116 -3.59 -14.28 4.74
N GLU A 117 -3.53 -15.16 5.71
CA GLU A 117 -3.28 -14.78 7.10
C GLU A 117 -1.83 -14.33 7.26
N LEU A 118 -1.64 -13.28 8.02
CA LEU A 118 -0.33 -12.81 8.45
C LEU A 118 0.22 -13.76 9.52
N ASN A 119 1.50 -14.04 9.48
CA ASN A 119 2.18 -14.92 10.43
C ASN A 119 3.54 -14.35 10.87
N ASP A 120 4.22 -15.03 11.78
CA ASP A 120 5.49 -14.62 12.39
C ASP A 120 6.70 -14.70 11.44
N THR A 121 6.57 -15.37 10.31
CA THR A 121 7.63 -15.39 9.29
C THR A 121 7.61 -14.12 8.43
N GLU A 122 6.46 -13.44 8.34
CA GLU A 122 6.28 -12.18 7.60
C GLU A 122 6.35 -10.97 8.53
N TYR A 123 5.62 -11.02 9.66
CA TYR A 123 5.60 -9.93 10.63
C TYR A 123 6.48 -10.28 11.84
N TYR A 124 7.67 -9.74 11.85
CA TYR A 124 8.62 -9.82 12.97
C TYR A 124 9.31 -8.47 13.14
N ALA A 125 9.35 -7.98 14.39
CA ALA A 125 9.86 -6.64 14.67
C ALA A 125 11.38 -6.54 14.55
N ARG A 126 11.84 -5.51 13.80
CA ARG A 126 13.26 -5.21 13.56
C ARG A 126 13.45 -3.75 13.10
N GLY A 127 14.71 -3.32 13.07
CA GLY A 127 15.11 -2.07 12.40
C GLY A 127 14.56 -0.78 13.02
N MET A 128 14.58 0.25 12.23
CA MET A 128 14.17 1.62 12.54
C MET A 128 12.77 1.90 11.94
N THR A 129 12.34 3.17 11.89
CA THR A 129 10.98 3.57 11.47
C THR A 129 11.05 4.52 10.28
N ALA A 130 11.05 4.00 9.05
CA ALA A 130 11.03 4.77 7.79
C ALA A 130 9.58 5.02 7.31
N LEU A 131 8.80 5.71 8.12
CA LEU A 131 7.37 5.95 7.89
C LEU A 131 7.10 6.76 6.61
N LEU A 132 7.89 7.82 6.35
CA LEU A 132 7.68 8.67 5.17
C LEU A 132 7.93 7.90 3.89
N ASP A 133 8.98 7.07 3.85
CA ASP A 133 9.27 6.21 2.71
C ASP A 133 8.15 5.18 2.49
N ALA A 134 7.64 4.59 3.58
CA ALA A 134 6.53 3.63 3.50
C ALA A 134 5.27 4.27 2.90
N VAL A 135 4.87 5.44 3.39
CA VAL A 135 3.67 6.13 2.91
C VAL A 135 3.86 6.63 1.48
N GLY A 136 4.97 7.31 1.18
CA GLY A 136 5.26 7.86 -0.13
C GLY A 136 5.33 6.80 -1.22
N ARG A 137 6.08 5.71 -0.98
CA ARG A 137 6.15 4.57 -1.91
C ARG A 137 4.79 3.92 -2.13
N THR A 138 3.99 3.77 -1.08
CA THR A 138 2.67 3.14 -1.18
C THR A 138 1.72 4.00 -2.02
N ILE A 139 1.68 5.31 -1.81
CA ILE A 139 0.86 6.22 -2.65
C ILE A 139 1.30 6.12 -4.11
N ASN A 140 2.61 6.23 -4.39
CA ASN A 140 3.12 6.18 -5.75
C ASN A 140 2.86 4.82 -6.43
N SER A 141 3.06 3.70 -5.72
CA SER A 141 2.80 2.38 -6.28
C SER A 141 1.32 2.15 -6.56
N THR A 142 0.43 2.69 -5.71
CA THR A 142 -1.03 2.63 -5.92
C THR A 142 -1.44 3.42 -7.17
N LEU A 143 -0.93 4.64 -7.34
CA LEU A 143 -1.17 5.46 -8.54
C LEU A 143 -0.59 4.81 -9.79
N GLY A 144 0.62 4.25 -9.71
CA GLY A 144 1.28 3.55 -10.81
C GLY A 144 0.45 2.36 -11.30
N LYS A 145 -0.02 1.52 -10.37
CA LYS A 145 -0.88 0.37 -10.68
C LYS A 145 -2.21 0.80 -11.32
N MET A 146 -2.88 1.80 -10.77
CA MET A 146 -4.11 2.34 -11.37
C MET A 146 -3.89 2.85 -12.79
N LYS A 147 -2.75 3.51 -13.04
CA LYS A 147 -2.37 3.97 -14.38
C LYS A 147 -2.16 2.81 -15.34
N GLU A 148 -1.47 1.76 -14.93
CA GLU A 148 -1.24 0.55 -15.74
C GLU A 148 -2.57 -0.15 -16.08
N GLU A 149 -3.51 -0.19 -15.13
CA GLU A 149 -4.84 -0.77 -15.28
C GLU A 149 -5.85 0.16 -15.99
N GLY A 150 -5.46 1.39 -16.31
CA GLY A 150 -6.35 2.38 -16.93
C GLY A 150 -7.45 2.87 -15.99
N ILE A 151 -7.25 2.76 -14.67
CA ILE A 151 -8.20 3.19 -13.65
C ILE A 151 -7.95 4.65 -13.31
N CYS A 152 -9.00 5.47 -13.37
CA CYS A 152 -8.94 6.85 -12.89
C CYS A 152 -8.90 6.87 -11.34
N PRO A 153 -7.87 7.46 -10.69
CA PRO A 153 -7.75 7.47 -9.25
C PRO A 153 -8.97 8.05 -8.51
N ALA A 154 -9.63 9.07 -9.09
CA ALA A 154 -10.82 9.68 -8.51
C ALA A 154 -12.07 8.76 -8.56
N LYS A 155 -12.07 7.71 -9.38
CA LYS A 155 -13.15 6.70 -9.41
C LYS A 155 -12.98 5.63 -8.33
N ARG A 156 -11.75 5.42 -7.86
CA ARG A 156 -11.46 4.38 -6.87
C ARG A 156 -11.66 4.91 -5.46
N ARG A 157 -12.41 4.19 -4.66
CA ARG A 157 -12.49 4.42 -3.22
C ARG A 157 -11.24 3.81 -2.57
N VAL A 158 -10.42 4.64 -1.94
CA VAL A 158 -9.17 4.19 -1.30
C VAL A 158 -9.13 4.67 0.13
N LEU A 159 -8.82 3.75 1.04
CA LEU A 159 -8.61 4.02 2.46
C LEU A 159 -7.21 3.55 2.87
N PHE A 160 -6.37 4.48 3.28
CA PHE A 160 -5.08 4.20 3.90
C PHE A 160 -5.27 4.08 5.42
N LEU A 161 -4.80 2.98 5.98
CA LEU A 161 -4.80 2.66 7.40
C LEU A 161 -3.35 2.57 7.85
N ILE A 162 -2.85 3.63 8.51
CA ILE A 162 -1.46 3.77 8.92
C ILE A 162 -1.38 3.55 10.42
N MET A 163 -0.56 2.59 10.85
CA MET A 163 -0.34 2.26 12.25
C MET A 163 1.16 2.25 12.55
N THR A 164 1.57 3.03 13.54
CA THR A 164 2.96 3.13 14.01
C THR A 164 3.01 3.31 15.53
N ASP A 165 4.09 2.88 16.17
CA ASP A 165 4.32 3.07 17.61
C ASP A 165 5.43 4.08 17.92
N GLY A 166 5.98 4.72 16.89
CA GLY A 166 7.12 5.60 17.02
C GLY A 166 7.16 6.76 16.05
N LYS A 167 8.13 7.64 16.30
CA LYS A 167 8.41 8.75 15.39
C LYS A 167 9.22 8.26 14.20
N GLU A 168 8.97 8.89 13.05
CA GLU A 168 9.83 8.84 11.88
C GLU A 168 11.30 9.10 12.23
N ASN A 169 12.20 8.22 11.81
CA ASN A 169 13.62 8.35 12.15
C ASN A 169 14.61 7.76 11.11
N ASP A 170 14.17 7.17 10.02
CA ASP A 170 15.07 6.51 9.06
C ASP A 170 14.68 6.67 7.57
N SER A 171 13.70 7.48 7.23
CA SER A 171 13.33 7.71 5.82
C SER A 171 14.43 8.45 5.07
N LYS A 172 14.66 8.04 3.81
CA LYS A 172 15.77 8.52 2.95
C LYS A 172 15.29 9.03 1.60
N GLU A 173 14.10 8.63 1.18
CA GLU A 173 13.59 8.92 -0.16
C GLU A 173 12.58 10.06 -0.17
N TYR A 174 11.75 10.15 0.87
CA TYR A 174 10.69 11.14 0.96
C TYR A 174 10.88 12.04 2.17
N SER A 175 10.81 13.33 1.95
CA SER A 175 10.71 14.30 3.04
C SER A 175 9.26 14.37 3.57
N LYS A 176 9.10 14.90 4.79
CA LYS A 176 7.76 15.17 5.36
C LYS A 176 6.94 16.11 4.44
N ALA A 177 7.57 17.06 3.76
CA ALA A 177 6.91 17.96 2.83
C ALA A 177 6.40 17.24 1.58
N ASP A 178 7.17 16.27 1.06
CA ASP A 178 6.75 15.47 -0.10
C ASP A 178 5.53 14.61 0.24
N VAL A 179 5.58 13.87 1.35
CA VAL A 179 4.47 13.01 1.80
C VAL A 179 3.22 13.84 2.08
N LYS A 180 3.38 15.00 2.73
CA LYS A 180 2.28 15.93 2.96
C LYS A 180 1.61 16.35 1.67
N ALA A 181 2.38 16.81 0.69
CA ALA A 181 1.85 17.22 -0.61
C ALA A 181 1.11 16.07 -1.32
N MET A 182 1.66 14.85 -1.26
CA MET A 182 1.03 13.65 -1.85
C MET A 182 -0.30 13.32 -1.17
N ILE A 183 -0.37 13.35 0.15
CA ILE A 183 -1.60 13.09 0.92
C ILE A 183 -2.65 14.16 0.65
N GLU A 184 -2.27 15.45 0.69
CA GLU A 184 -3.17 16.57 0.41
C GLU A 184 -3.74 16.49 -1.02
N GLN A 185 -2.89 16.17 -2.01
CA GLN A 185 -3.31 15.97 -3.39
C GLN A 185 -4.28 14.78 -3.51
N ALA A 186 -3.92 13.61 -2.99
CA ALA A 186 -4.75 12.42 -3.06
C ALA A 186 -6.11 12.61 -2.36
N SER A 187 -6.13 13.31 -1.23
CA SER A 187 -7.36 13.62 -0.52
C SER A 187 -8.24 14.62 -1.28
N LYS A 188 -7.65 15.66 -1.87
CA LYS A 188 -8.38 16.73 -2.54
C LYS A 188 -8.86 16.35 -3.94
N GLU A 189 -7.99 15.70 -4.74
CA GLU A 189 -8.26 15.43 -6.14
C GLU A 189 -8.92 14.06 -6.34
N TYR A 190 -8.58 13.05 -5.51
CA TYR A 190 -9.08 11.68 -5.66
C TYR A 190 -10.07 11.28 -4.57
N ASN A 191 -10.27 12.11 -3.53
CA ASN A 191 -11.09 11.77 -2.37
C ASN A 191 -10.60 10.50 -1.63
N TRP A 192 -9.31 10.27 -1.63
CA TRP A 192 -8.74 9.19 -0.85
C TRP A 192 -8.77 9.55 0.63
N ASN A 193 -8.99 8.57 1.47
CA ASN A 193 -9.04 8.75 2.93
C ASN A 193 -7.78 8.17 3.56
N PHE A 194 -7.27 8.88 4.57
CA PHE A 194 -6.08 8.48 5.32
C PHE A 194 -6.43 8.49 6.80
N ILE A 195 -6.20 7.36 7.49
CA ILE A 195 -6.33 7.22 8.94
C ILE A 195 -4.96 6.98 9.52
N PHE A 196 -4.65 7.71 10.57
CA PHE A 196 -3.37 7.64 11.26
C PHE A 196 -3.59 7.23 12.72
N MET A 197 -2.99 6.13 13.12
CA MET A 197 -3.00 5.64 14.50
C MET A 197 -1.57 5.53 15.00
N GLY A 198 -1.28 6.26 16.06
CA GLY A 198 0.06 6.28 16.65
C GLY A 198 0.05 5.96 18.14
N ALA A 199 1.10 5.29 18.59
CA ALA A 199 1.41 5.14 20.01
C ALA A 199 2.71 5.88 20.35
N ASN A 200 2.88 6.24 21.62
CA ASN A 200 4.07 6.95 22.13
C ASN A 200 4.39 8.29 21.43
N ILE A 201 3.46 8.82 20.65
CA ILE A 201 3.59 10.07 19.90
C ILE A 201 2.30 10.89 20.03
N ASP A 202 2.36 12.17 19.70
CA ASP A 202 1.15 12.96 19.44
C ASP A 202 0.65 12.67 18.04
N SER A 203 -0.23 11.69 17.91
CA SER A 203 -0.74 11.24 16.62
C SER A 203 -1.50 12.33 15.86
N VAL A 204 -2.16 13.24 16.56
CA VAL A 204 -2.89 14.35 15.95
C VAL A 204 -1.91 15.35 15.35
N ALA A 205 -0.84 15.69 16.07
CA ALA A 205 0.21 16.59 15.57
C ALA A 205 1.00 15.95 14.41
N GLU A 206 1.37 14.67 14.51
CA GLU A 206 2.09 13.98 13.43
C GLU A 206 1.21 13.83 12.17
N ALA A 207 -0.05 13.45 12.32
CA ALA A 207 -1.00 13.38 11.22
C ALA A 207 -1.18 14.74 10.53
N ALA A 208 -1.36 15.81 11.29
CA ALA A 208 -1.46 17.17 10.75
C ALA A 208 -0.18 17.60 10.00
N ALA A 209 0.98 17.22 10.52
CA ALA A 209 2.26 17.46 9.85
C ALA A 209 2.41 16.70 8.52
N LEU A 210 1.66 15.59 8.35
CA LEU A 210 1.54 14.82 7.11
C LEU A 210 0.34 15.24 6.24
N GLY A 211 -0.41 16.28 6.59
CA GLY A 211 -1.58 16.73 5.84
C GLY A 211 -2.85 15.90 6.09
N ILE A 212 -2.85 15.02 7.08
CA ILE A 212 -4.03 14.24 7.49
C ILE A 212 -4.85 15.06 8.48
N ASN A 213 -6.17 15.13 8.27
CA ASN A 213 -7.06 15.88 9.16
C ASN A 213 -7.09 15.24 10.58
N ALA A 214 -7.12 16.07 11.63
CA ALA A 214 -7.18 15.62 13.02
C ALA A 214 -8.35 14.64 13.32
N LYS A 215 -9.47 14.78 12.61
CA LYS A 215 -10.60 13.83 12.70
C LYS A 215 -10.25 12.41 12.26
N HIS A 216 -9.18 12.24 11.52
CA HIS A 216 -8.66 10.98 11.02
C HIS A 216 -7.40 10.50 11.74
N ALA A 217 -7.12 11.05 12.92
CA ALA A 217 -6.00 10.65 13.76
C ALA A 217 -6.45 10.26 15.16
N VAL A 218 -5.80 9.27 15.75
CA VAL A 218 -6.06 8.82 17.12
C VAL A 218 -4.80 8.24 17.74
N ASN A 219 -4.63 8.45 19.05
CA ASN A 219 -3.62 7.76 19.84
C ASN A 219 -4.14 6.38 20.26
N TYR A 220 -3.25 5.40 20.38
CA TYR A 220 -3.54 4.12 21.01
C TYR A 220 -2.51 3.80 22.10
N SER A 221 -2.92 2.97 23.09
CA SER A 221 -2.02 2.49 24.15
C SER A 221 -1.01 1.50 23.58
N HIS A 222 0.26 1.66 23.92
CA HIS A 222 1.34 0.79 23.43
C HIS A 222 1.36 -0.55 24.19
N ASP A 223 0.26 -1.27 24.10
CA ASP A 223 0.01 -2.59 24.68
C ASP A 223 -0.95 -3.40 23.79
N GLY A 224 -1.14 -4.69 24.10
CA GLY A 224 -2.01 -5.57 23.30
C GLY A 224 -3.46 -5.09 23.23
N SER A 225 -3.99 -4.44 24.28
CA SER A 225 -5.33 -3.86 24.28
C SER A 225 -5.43 -2.70 23.29
N GLY A 226 -4.44 -1.82 23.28
CA GLY A 226 -4.37 -0.70 22.35
C GLY A 226 -4.24 -1.15 20.89
N VAL A 227 -3.42 -2.18 20.63
CA VAL A 227 -3.31 -2.78 19.29
C VAL A 227 -4.66 -3.37 18.86
N LYS A 228 -5.31 -4.16 19.73
CA LYS A 228 -6.65 -4.72 19.44
C LYS A 228 -7.65 -3.63 19.11
N LYS A 229 -7.74 -2.58 19.93
CA LYS A 229 -8.64 -1.43 19.69
C LYS A 229 -8.31 -0.73 18.37
N SER A 230 -7.03 -0.63 18.00
CA SER A 230 -6.63 -0.03 16.72
C SER A 230 -7.18 -0.84 15.54
N PHE A 231 -7.13 -2.16 15.58
CA PHE A 231 -7.71 -3.00 14.53
C PHE A 231 -9.25 -2.98 14.54
N ASP A 232 -9.91 -2.87 15.70
CA ASP A 232 -11.35 -2.66 15.77
C ASP A 232 -11.74 -1.30 15.14
N ARG A 233 -10.95 -0.26 15.33
CA ARG A 233 -11.09 1.05 14.67
C ARG A 233 -10.85 0.99 13.18
N MET A 234 -9.83 0.25 12.73
CA MET A 234 -9.59 0.01 11.30
C MET A 234 -10.79 -0.68 10.65
N ASP A 235 -11.37 -1.66 11.35
CA ASP A 235 -12.55 -2.39 10.90
C ASP A 235 -13.75 -1.45 10.72
N ALA A 236 -14.06 -0.64 11.73
CA ALA A 236 -15.14 0.34 11.66
C ALA A 236 -14.96 1.36 10.52
N ALA A 237 -13.74 1.88 10.36
CA ALA A 237 -13.42 2.82 9.29
C ALA A 237 -13.55 2.18 7.90
N ALA A 238 -13.09 0.94 7.76
CA ALA A 238 -13.19 0.20 6.50
C ALA A 238 -14.64 -0.12 6.16
N SER A 239 -15.46 -0.50 7.14
CA SER A 239 -16.89 -0.75 6.97
C SER A 239 -17.62 0.51 6.54
N GLU A 240 -17.38 1.65 7.21
CA GLU A 240 -17.94 2.95 6.83
C GLU A 240 -17.53 3.35 5.40
N MET A 241 -16.25 3.19 5.05
CA MET A 241 -15.75 3.45 3.70
C MET A 241 -16.42 2.58 2.63
N ARG A 242 -16.66 1.30 2.94
CA ARG A 242 -17.33 0.37 2.02
C ARG A 242 -18.81 0.70 1.84
N GLU A 243 -19.48 1.13 2.90
CA GLU A 243 -20.89 1.47 2.87
C GLU A 243 -21.13 2.83 2.22
N THR A 244 -20.45 3.88 2.68
CA THR A 244 -20.74 5.27 2.31
C THR A 244 -19.80 5.84 1.24
N GLY A 245 -18.59 5.31 1.12
CA GLY A 245 -17.52 5.81 0.25
C GLY A 245 -16.70 6.95 0.85
N SER A 246 -16.87 7.22 2.15
CA SER A 246 -16.09 8.19 2.93
C SER A 246 -15.97 7.72 4.37
N VAL A 247 -15.09 8.34 5.15
CA VAL A 247 -14.92 8.02 6.57
C VAL A 247 -15.15 9.29 7.40
N GLY A 248 -16.05 9.20 8.37
CA GLY A 248 -16.35 10.27 9.34
C GLY A 248 -15.44 10.22 10.57
N GLU A 249 -16.01 10.32 11.76
CA GLU A 249 -15.29 10.27 13.03
C GLU A 249 -15.73 9.12 13.95
N SER A 250 -16.88 8.48 13.65
CA SER A 250 -17.49 7.44 14.48
C SER A 250 -16.60 6.20 14.67
N TRP A 251 -15.69 5.94 13.74
CA TRP A 251 -14.73 4.85 13.84
C TRP A 251 -13.81 4.93 15.07
N LYS A 252 -13.61 6.14 15.64
CA LYS A 252 -12.76 6.35 16.81
C LYS A 252 -13.28 5.69 18.08
N ASP A 253 -14.61 5.57 18.18
CA ASP A 253 -15.30 5.02 19.35
C ASP A 253 -15.35 3.48 19.32
N ALA A 254 -14.92 2.87 18.20
CA ALA A 254 -14.89 1.43 18.09
C ALA A 254 -13.86 0.80 19.04
N GLY A 255 -14.24 -0.30 19.69
CA GLY A 255 -13.40 -1.02 20.64
C GLY A 255 -13.39 -0.44 22.06
N GLU A 256 -14.26 0.57 22.37
CA GLU A 256 -14.43 1.09 23.74
C GLU A 256 -15.33 0.19 24.61
#